data_a39140c20f62032a3f9a5942843b55a2
#
_entry.id   a39140c20f62032a3f9a5942843b55a2
#
_cell.length_a   1.000
_cell.length_b   1.000
_cell.length_c   1.000
_cell.angle_alpha   90.00
_cell.angle_beta   90.00
_cell.angle_gamma   90.00
#
_symmetry.space_group_name_H-M   'P 1'
#
loop_
_entity.id
_entity.type
_entity.pdbx_description
1 polymer ?
#
loop_
_entity_poly.entity_id
_entity_poly.type
_entity_poly.pdbx_seq_one_letter_code
_entity_poly.pdbx_strand_id
1 'polypeptide(L)'
;MITTTETEKANSITERERCLNVAKRIVCTDRNEQYGEPEDNFDVISEYWAAYLNSKYKVGVPLDSGDVAHMMVLFKMGRITTAKEYKEDNYIDLAGYAACAMECAANKAKIVREISEKINRENVDISPKNV
;
A
#
# COMPACT_ATOMS: atom_id res chain seq x y z
N MET A 1 -50.05 -0.77 3.50
CA MET A 1 -49.25 -0.90 2.28
C MET A 1 -47.85 -0.38 2.58
N ILE A 2 -46.91 -1.27 2.72
CA ILE A 2 -45.52 -0.92 2.84
C ILE A 2 -45.05 -0.63 1.42
N THR A 3 -44.70 0.63 1.14
CA THR A 3 -44.24 1.05 -0.18
C THR A 3 -42.88 0.43 -0.47
N THR A 4 -42.74 -0.21 -1.62
CA THR A 4 -41.55 -0.88 -2.16
C THR A 4 -40.28 -0.02 -2.13
N THR A 5 -40.39 1.29 -1.92
CA THR A 5 -39.30 2.26 -1.88
C THR A 5 -38.48 2.26 -0.58
N GLU A 6 -39.04 1.82 0.54
CA GLU A 6 -38.27 1.78 1.83
C GLU A 6 -37.48 0.47 1.99
N THR A 7 -37.96 -0.62 1.42
CA THR A 7 -37.28 -1.92 1.43
C THR A 7 -36.11 -1.98 0.44
N GLU A 8 -36.17 -1.24 -0.67
CA GLU A 8 -35.09 -1.14 -1.65
C GLU A 8 -33.92 -0.25 -1.14
N LYS A 9 -34.20 0.75 -0.31
CA LYS A 9 -33.14 1.57 0.32
C LYS A 9 -32.36 0.82 1.40
N ALA A 10 -32.93 -0.19 2.01
CA ALA A 10 -32.27 -0.93 3.09
C ALA A 10 -31.23 -1.95 2.60
N ASN A 11 -31.15 -2.22 1.28
CA ASN A 11 -30.28 -3.27 0.71
C ASN A 11 -29.28 -2.74 -0.34
N SER A 12 -29.21 -1.43 -0.62
CA SER A 12 -28.25 -0.88 -1.57
C SER A 12 -26.98 -0.42 -0.86
N ILE A 13 -25.84 -1.03 -1.20
CA ILE A 13 -24.52 -0.58 -0.74
C ILE A 13 -24.20 0.81 -1.31
N THR A 14 -23.47 1.62 -0.55
CA THR A 14 -23.02 2.93 -1.03
C THR A 14 -21.93 2.78 -2.09
N GLU A 15 -21.73 3.80 -2.94
CA GLU A 15 -20.64 3.81 -3.92
C GLU A 15 -19.26 3.72 -3.27
N ARG A 16 -19.06 4.34 -2.10
CA ARG A 16 -17.80 4.20 -1.34
C ARG A 16 -17.59 2.78 -0.83
N GLU A 17 -18.64 2.10 -0.39
CA GLU A 17 -18.56 0.70 0.04
C GLU A 17 -18.25 -0.21 -1.14
N ARG A 18 -18.89 0.01 -2.27
CA ARG A 18 -18.60 -0.70 -3.52
C ARG A 18 -17.14 -0.51 -3.95
N CYS A 19 -16.65 0.71 -3.91
CA CYS A 19 -15.24 1.03 -4.20
C CYS A 19 -14.29 0.23 -3.31
N LEU A 20 -14.50 0.22 -2.00
CA LEU A 20 -13.67 -0.52 -1.05
C LEU A 20 -13.75 -2.03 -1.25
N ASN A 21 -14.94 -2.57 -1.51
CA ASN A 21 -15.13 -4.00 -1.76
C ASN A 21 -14.42 -4.47 -3.02
N VAL A 22 -14.49 -3.68 -4.10
CA VAL A 22 -13.81 -4.00 -5.36
C VAL A 22 -12.29 -3.87 -5.18
N ALA A 23 -11.81 -2.82 -4.54
CA ALA A 23 -10.39 -2.65 -4.23
C ALA A 23 -9.85 -3.82 -3.39
N LYS A 24 -10.58 -4.22 -2.34
CA LYS A 24 -10.24 -5.39 -1.53
C LYS A 24 -10.08 -6.65 -2.37
N ARG A 25 -11.02 -6.96 -3.24
CA ARG A 25 -10.95 -8.14 -4.11
C ARG A 25 -9.73 -8.10 -5.01
N ILE A 26 -9.45 -6.95 -5.62
CA ILE A 26 -8.31 -6.80 -6.54
C ILE A 26 -6.98 -7.01 -5.82
N VAL A 27 -6.74 -6.32 -4.70
CA VAL A 27 -5.43 -6.34 -4.03
C VAL A 27 -5.20 -7.54 -3.12
N CYS A 28 -6.27 -8.21 -2.67
CA CYS A 28 -6.15 -9.36 -1.78
C CYS A 28 -6.24 -10.70 -2.50
N THR A 29 -6.70 -10.74 -3.75
CA THR A 29 -6.89 -12.00 -4.49
C THR A 29 -6.39 -11.90 -5.93
N ASP A 30 -7.04 -11.13 -6.80
CA ASP A 30 -6.84 -11.16 -8.25
C ASP A 30 -5.41 -10.84 -8.68
N ARG A 31 -4.77 -9.82 -8.08
CA ARG A 31 -3.40 -9.45 -8.40
C ARG A 31 -2.37 -10.38 -7.80
N ASN A 32 -2.63 -10.89 -6.60
CA ASN A 32 -1.72 -11.78 -5.91
C ASN A 32 -1.54 -13.12 -6.66
N GLU A 33 -2.60 -13.60 -7.30
CA GLU A 33 -2.54 -14.79 -8.14
C GLU A 33 -1.65 -14.61 -9.38
N GLN A 34 -1.58 -13.40 -9.94
CA GLN A 34 -0.81 -13.10 -11.16
C GLN A 34 0.62 -12.64 -10.87
N TYR A 35 0.83 -11.85 -9.85
CA TYR A 35 2.08 -11.11 -9.60
C TYR A 35 2.72 -11.42 -8.24
N GLY A 36 2.11 -12.28 -7.42
CA GLY A 36 2.52 -12.51 -6.02
C GLY A 36 2.06 -11.41 -5.08
N GLU A 37 2.57 -11.41 -3.87
CA GLU A 37 2.23 -10.42 -2.87
C GLU A 37 2.63 -9.00 -3.32
N PRO A 38 1.81 -7.97 -3.04
CA PRO A 38 2.09 -6.60 -3.48
C PRO A 38 3.46 -6.09 -3.03
N GLU A 39 3.86 -6.37 -1.81
CA GLU A 39 5.15 -5.90 -1.27
C GLU A 39 6.34 -6.48 -2.06
N ASP A 40 6.31 -7.75 -2.39
CA ASP A 40 7.37 -8.41 -3.16
C ASP A 40 7.48 -7.83 -4.58
N ASN A 41 6.34 -7.62 -5.24
CA ASN A 41 6.30 -6.99 -6.55
C ASN A 41 6.79 -5.53 -6.50
N PHE A 42 6.40 -4.78 -5.48
CA PHE A 42 6.83 -3.40 -5.31
C PHE A 42 8.31 -3.28 -4.95
N ASP A 43 8.87 -4.25 -4.25
CA ASP A 43 10.33 -4.31 -4.01
C ASP A 43 11.11 -4.36 -5.32
N VAL A 44 10.72 -5.24 -6.23
CA VAL A 44 11.35 -5.33 -7.56
C VAL A 44 11.21 -4.02 -8.34
N ILE A 45 10.04 -3.42 -8.35
CA ILE A 45 9.79 -2.13 -9.01
C ILE A 45 10.65 -1.03 -8.38
N SER A 46 10.77 -1.01 -7.06
CA SER A 46 11.60 -0.02 -6.36
C SER A 46 13.07 -0.09 -6.76
N GLU A 47 13.60 -1.27 -6.96
CA GLU A 47 14.97 -1.49 -7.45
C GLU A 47 15.17 -0.91 -8.85
N TYR A 48 14.25 -1.16 -9.77
CA TYR A 48 14.33 -0.59 -11.13
C TYR A 48 14.20 0.93 -11.13
N TRP A 49 13.26 1.47 -10.37
CA TRP A 49 13.07 2.92 -10.29
C TRP A 49 14.24 3.61 -9.64
N ALA A 50 14.77 3.06 -8.55
CA ALA A 50 15.97 3.59 -7.90
C ALA A 50 17.18 3.57 -8.84
N ALA A 51 17.40 2.48 -9.55
CA ALA A 51 18.49 2.36 -10.52
C ALA A 51 18.38 3.42 -11.62
N TYR A 52 17.19 3.64 -12.18
CA TYR A 52 16.96 4.67 -13.17
C TYR A 52 17.26 6.08 -12.65
N LEU A 53 16.65 6.45 -11.51
CA LEU A 53 16.80 7.79 -10.92
C LEU A 53 18.25 8.05 -10.51
N ASN A 54 18.89 7.10 -9.84
CA ASN A 54 20.25 7.24 -9.34
C ASN A 54 21.27 7.32 -10.49
N SER A 55 21.04 6.55 -11.54
CA SER A 55 21.88 6.57 -12.74
C SER A 55 21.74 7.88 -13.51
N LYS A 56 20.50 8.32 -13.74
CA LYS A 56 20.20 9.52 -14.53
C LYS A 56 20.59 10.81 -13.81
N TYR A 57 20.26 10.92 -12.53
CA TYR A 57 20.44 12.16 -11.76
C TYR A 57 21.69 12.16 -10.89
N LYS A 58 22.46 11.07 -10.89
CA LYS A 58 23.68 10.92 -10.08
C LYS A 58 23.42 11.18 -8.59
N VAL A 59 22.37 10.57 -8.08
CA VAL A 59 21.94 10.64 -6.68
C VAL A 59 21.91 9.24 -6.07
N GLY A 60 21.69 9.15 -4.77
CA GLY A 60 21.56 7.90 -4.03
C GLY A 60 20.18 7.81 -3.34
N VAL A 61 19.10 7.69 -4.09
CA VAL A 61 17.75 7.60 -3.54
C VAL A 61 17.45 6.16 -3.15
N PRO A 62 17.17 5.87 -1.88
CA PRO A 62 16.87 4.52 -1.40
C PRO A 62 15.36 4.24 -1.46
N LEU A 63 14.82 4.00 -2.65
CA LEU A 63 13.41 3.64 -2.79
C LEU A 63 13.13 2.23 -2.24
N ASP A 64 12.00 2.09 -1.55
CA ASP A 64 11.48 0.81 -1.07
C ASP A 64 10.06 0.52 -1.60
N SER A 65 9.49 -0.61 -1.22
CA SER A 65 8.13 -1.03 -1.64
C SER A 65 7.06 0.00 -1.25
N GLY A 66 7.19 0.59 -0.06
CA GLY A 66 6.29 1.63 0.42
C GLY A 66 6.32 2.88 -0.45
N ASP A 67 7.50 3.29 -0.91
CA ASP A 67 7.65 4.42 -1.84
C ASP A 67 6.95 4.15 -3.16
N VAL A 68 7.07 2.96 -3.71
CA VAL A 68 6.36 2.55 -4.93
C VAL A 68 4.85 2.66 -4.74
N ALA A 69 4.31 2.12 -3.64
CA ALA A 69 2.89 2.20 -3.33
C ALA A 69 2.40 3.66 -3.22
N HIS A 70 3.13 4.52 -2.52
CA HIS A 70 2.82 5.95 -2.42
C HIS A 70 2.87 6.66 -3.78
N MET A 71 3.88 6.36 -4.60
CA MET A 71 4.00 6.94 -5.94
C MET A 71 2.85 6.50 -6.85
N MET A 72 2.38 5.27 -6.71
CA MET A 72 1.20 4.79 -7.45
C MET A 72 -0.10 5.47 -7.01
N VAL A 73 -0.24 5.81 -5.73
CA VAL A 73 -1.35 6.67 -5.26
C VAL A 73 -1.30 8.03 -5.96
N LEU A 74 -0.13 8.66 -6.00
CA LEU A 74 0.07 9.94 -6.69
C LEU A 74 -0.17 9.84 -8.20
N PHE A 75 0.23 8.74 -8.81
CA PHE A 75 -0.05 8.46 -10.22
C PHE A 75 -1.56 8.43 -10.50
N LYS A 76 -2.34 7.77 -9.66
CA LYS A 76 -3.80 7.73 -9.80
C LYS A 76 -4.45 9.09 -9.52
N MET A 77 -3.92 9.86 -8.57
CA MET A 77 -4.34 11.26 -8.38
C MET A 77 -4.10 12.11 -9.63
N GLY A 78 -2.96 11.95 -10.27
CA GLY A 78 -2.68 12.61 -11.54
C GLY A 78 -3.69 12.25 -12.62
N ARG A 79 -4.06 10.99 -12.73
CA ARG A 79 -5.09 10.52 -13.67
C ARG A 79 -6.48 11.08 -13.37
N ILE A 80 -6.87 11.15 -12.11
CA ILE A 80 -8.14 11.76 -11.69
C ILE A 80 -8.17 13.25 -12.08
N THR A 81 -7.07 13.96 -11.82
CA THR A 81 -6.96 15.41 -12.08
C THR A 81 -7.04 15.75 -13.56
N THR A 82 -6.48 14.92 -14.43
CA THR A 82 -6.40 15.18 -15.87
C THR A 82 -7.48 14.48 -16.69
N ALA A 83 -8.27 13.61 -16.09
CA ALA A 83 -9.33 12.89 -16.78
C ALA A 83 -10.43 13.84 -17.28
N LYS A 84 -10.85 13.65 -18.52
CA LYS A 84 -11.94 14.42 -19.11
C LYS A 84 -13.33 13.98 -18.66
N GLU A 85 -13.42 12.77 -18.16
CA GLU A 85 -14.66 12.15 -17.68
C GLU A 85 -14.37 11.28 -16.44
N TYR A 86 -15.42 10.98 -15.70
CA TYR A 86 -15.36 10.11 -14.55
C TYR A 86 -14.90 8.70 -14.95
N LYS A 87 -13.88 8.20 -14.27
CA LYS A 87 -13.35 6.84 -14.39
C LYS A 87 -13.24 6.23 -12.99
N GLU A 88 -14.16 5.36 -12.65
CA GLU A 88 -14.19 4.74 -11.31
C GLU A 88 -12.92 3.94 -10.98
N ASP A 89 -12.31 3.32 -11.97
CA ASP A 89 -11.10 2.52 -11.80
C ASP A 89 -9.96 3.31 -11.16
N ASN A 90 -9.86 4.62 -11.43
CA ASN A 90 -8.84 5.46 -10.82
C ASN A 90 -9.01 5.57 -9.30
N TYR A 91 -10.25 5.66 -8.82
CA TYR A 91 -10.55 5.71 -7.38
C TYR A 91 -10.38 4.35 -6.72
N ILE A 92 -10.82 3.29 -7.37
CA ILE A 92 -10.67 1.90 -6.91
C ILE A 92 -9.18 1.57 -6.78
N ASP A 93 -8.39 1.85 -7.79
CA ASP A 93 -6.95 1.61 -7.79
C ASP A 93 -6.22 2.46 -6.75
N LEU A 94 -6.61 3.72 -6.59
CA LEU A 94 -6.05 4.60 -5.55
C LEU A 94 -6.28 4.01 -4.16
N ALA A 95 -7.49 3.56 -3.87
CA ALA A 95 -7.82 2.90 -2.61
C ALA A 95 -7.00 1.62 -2.42
N GLY A 96 -6.83 0.82 -3.46
CA GLY A 96 -6.03 -0.39 -3.45
C GLY A 96 -4.55 -0.12 -3.17
N TYR A 97 -3.94 0.84 -3.85
CA TYR A 97 -2.55 1.23 -3.58
C TYR A 97 -2.35 1.83 -2.20
N ALA A 98 -3.32 2.58 -1.68
CA ALA A 98 -3.27 3.10 -0.32
C ALA A 98 -3.29 1.95 0.72
N ALA A 99 -4.09 0.92 0.50
CA ALA A 99 -4.11 -0.26 1.35
C ALA A 99 -2.78 -1.02 1.31
N CYS A 100 -2.20 -1.20 0.11
CA CYS A 100 -0.86 -1.81 -0.05
C CYS A 100 0.23 -0.97 0.64
N ALA A 101 0.15 0.36 0.55
CA ALA A 101 1.08 1.26 1.24
C ALA A 101 1.00 1.11 2.76
N MET A 102 -0.19 0.99 3.32
CA MET A 102 -0.38 0.73 4.75
C MET A 102 0.26 -0.58 5.18
N GLU A 103 0.09 -1.65 4.41
CA GLU A 103 0.69 -2.96 4.71
C GLU A 103 2.22 -2.88 4.69
N CYS A 104 2.81 -2.27 3.67
CA CYS A 104 4.26 -2.05 3.59
C CYS A 104 4.78 -1.26 4.80
N ALA A 105 4.08 -0.19 5.20
CA ALA A 105 4.44 0.62 6.36
C ALA A 105 4.32 -0.16 7.67
N ALA A 106 3.26 -0.95 7.83
CA ALA A 106 3.05 -1.79 9.01
C ALA A 106 4.14 -2.86 9.14
N ASN A 107 4.51 -3.53 8.05
CA ASN A 107 5.56 -4.53 8.01
C ASN A 107 6.93 -3.92 8.35
N LYS A 108 7.24 -2.76 7.80
CA LYS A 108 8.47 -2.02 8.12
C LYS A 108 8.54 -1.63 9.59
N ALA A 109 7.46 -1.12 10.16
CA ALA A 109 7.38 -0.76 11.58
C ALA A 109 7.59 -1.98 12.49
N LYS A 110 7.04 -3.13 12.12
CA LYS A 110 7.24 -4.40 12.83
C LYS A 110 8.71 -4.82 12.83
N ILE A 111 9.36 -4.80 11.68
CA ILE A 111 10.79 -5.15 11.53
C ILE A 111 11.67 -4.23 12.37
N VAL A 112 11.44 -2.92 12.30
CA VAL A 112 12.19 -1.93 13.10
C VAL A 112 12.04 -2.19 14.60
N ARG A 113 10.84 -2.51 15.06
CA ARG A 113 10.59 -2.84 16.46
C ARG A 113 11.34 -4.12 16.88
N GLU A 114 11.28 -5.18 16.08
CA GLU A 114 11.97 -6.45 16.35
C GLU A 114 13.49 -6.27 16.43
N ILE A 115 14.08 -5.48 15.55
CA ILE A 115 15.51 -5.14 15.56
C ILE A 115 15.86 -4.36 16.83
N SER A 116 15.06 -3.35 17.21
CA SER A 116 15.29 -2.55 18.41
C SER A 116 15.24 -3.39 19.69
N GLU A 117 14.28 -4.30 19.78
CA GLU A 117 14.16 -5.22 20.91
C GLU A 117 15.35 -6.17 21.01
N LYS A 118 15.84 -6.67 19.87
CA LYS A 118 17.03 -7.51 19.79
C LYS A 118 18.29 -6.77 20.27
N ILE A 119 18.51 -5.55 19.80
CA ILE A 119 19.65 -4.72 20.21
C ILE A 119 19.59 -4.43 21.70
N ASN A 120 18.41 -4.11 22.25
CA ASN A 120 18.26 -3.84 23.67
C ASN A 120 18.57 -5.08 24.53
N ARG A 121 18.19 -6.27 24.08
CA ARG A 121 18.51 -7.53 24.77
C ARG A 121 20.03 -7.79 24.76
N GLU A 122 20.70 -7.58 23.65
CA GLU A 122 22.15 -7.75 23.52
C GLU A 122 22.92 -6.74 24.39
N ASN A 123 22.46 -5.49 24.47
CA ASN A 123 23.07 -4.47 25.33
C ASN A 123 22.90 -4.75 26.84
N VAL A 124 21.82 -5.40 27.26
CA VAL A 124 21.63 -5.82 28.65
C VAL A 124 22.59 -6.93 29.04
N ASP A 125 22.95 -7.83 28.10
CA ASP A 125 23.92 -8.91 28.34
C ASP A 125 25.38 -8.41 28.42
N ILE A 126 25.68 -7.22 27.92
CA ILE A 126 27.03 -6.61 27.94
C ILE A 126 27.24 -5.75 29.20
N SER A 127 26.23 -5.51 30.02
CA SER A 127 26.39 -4.82 31.30
C SER A 127 27.34 -5.61 32.19
N PRO A 128 28.42 -4.99 32.75
CA PRO A 128 29.37 -5.71 33.62
C PRO A 128 28.58 -6.27 34.80
N LYS A 129 28.60 -7.58 34.90
CA LYS A 129 28.17 -8.22 36.16
C LYS A 129 29.07 -7.66 37.24
N ASN A 130 28.53 -6.81 38.09
CA ASN A 130 29.26 -6.36 39.26
C ASN A 130 29.76 -7.58 40.00
N VAL A 131 31.03 -7.71 40.03
CA VAL A 131 31.74 -8.67 40.89
C VAL A 131 31.63 -8.21 42.33
#